data_2e40fa43e9c338a6034cecfd22013241
#
_entry.id   2e40fa43e9c338a6034cecfd22013241
#
_cell.length_a   1.000
_cell.length_b   1.000
_cell.length_c   1.000
_cell.angle_alpha   90.00
_cell.angle_beta   90.00
_cell.angle_gamma   90.00
#
_symmetry.space_group_name_H-M   'P 1'
#
loop_
_entity.id
_entity.type
_entity.pdbx_description
1 polymer ?
#
loop_
_entity_poly.entity_id
_entity_poly.type
_entity_poly.pdbx_seq_one_letter_code
_entity_poly.pdbx_strand_id
1 'polypeptide(L)'
;VNNNDKGSAASRACLQKTNTMTEQKSSYTYEDLLACGRGELFGPGNAKLPAPPMLMFDRISHIADTGGANDRGQIVAELDVNPDLWFFECHFIDDPVMPGCLGLDALWQLLGFYLGWTGAPGKGRALSVGEVKFTGMVTPEVKKVEYIIDIRRVINRKLVLGFANGTLKADGETIYTAADLRVGLFVPEEEE
;
A
#
# COMPACT_ATOMS: atom_id res chain seq x y z
N VAL A 1 -28.25 -68.95 15.68
CA VAL A 1 -29.06 -67.83 16.15
C VAL A 1 -28.33 -66.54 15.92
N ASN A 2 -28.94 -65.71 15.12
CA ASN A 2 -28.55 -64.35 14.61
C ASN A 2 -27.97 -63.42 15.65
N ASN A 3 -27.09 -62.53 15.19
CA ASN A 3 -27.44 -61.13 15.18
C ASN A 3 -26.47 -60.28 14.34
N ASN A 4 -27.12 -59.53 13.45
CA ASN A 4 -26.55 -58.39 12.73
C ASN A 4 -26.05 -57.31 13.64
N ASP A 5 -24.92 -56.69 13.30
CA ASP A 5 -24.70 -55.33 13.71
C ASP A 5 -24.12 -54.51 12.55
N LYS A 6 -24.94 -53.54 12.14
CA LYS A 6 -24.62 -52.54 11.11
C LYS A 6 -23.92 -51.37 11.78
N GLY A 7 -22.62 -51.27 11.63
CA GLY A 7 -21.84 -50.08 12.02
C GLY A 7 -21.79 -49.08 10.88
N SER A 8 -22.47 -47.96 11.11
CA SER A 8 -22.56 -46.79 10.26
C SER A 8 -21.19 -46.15 10.04
N ALA A 9 -20.72 -46.12 8.81
CA ALA A 9 -19.58 -45.37 8.41
C ALA A 9 -19.97 -43.87 8.25
N ALA A 10 -19.77 -43.09 9.28
CA ALA A 10 -19.87 -41.63 9.21
C ALA A 10 -18.70 -41.08 8.42
N SER A 11 -18.99 -40.65 7.20
CA SER A 11 -18.10 -39.96 6.28
C SER A 11 -17.66 -38.64 6.93
N ARG A 12 -16.40 -38.58 7.40
CA ARG A 12 -15.73 -37.33 7.72
C ARG A 12 -15.33 -36.67 6.40
N ALA A 13 -16.20 -35.80 5.88
CA ALA A 13 -15.85 -34.85 4.85
C ALA A 13 -14.84 -33.86 5.44
N CYS A 14 -13.55 -34.13 5.20
CA CYS A 14 -12.47 -33.20 5.45
C CYS A 14 -12.64 -32.03 4.44
N LEU A 15 -13.18 -30.89 4.88
CA LEU A 15 -13.14 -29.65 4.11
C LEU A 15 -11.66 -29.27 3.98
N GLN A 16 -11.05 -29.71 2.89
CA GLN A 16 -9.80 -29.12 2.43
C GLN A 16 -10.11 -27.68 2.03
N LYS A 17 -9.74 -26.72 2.89
CA LYS A 17 -9.57 -25.33 2.48
C LYS A 17 -8.44 -25.33 1.45
N THR A 18 -8.80 -25.38 0.17
CA THR A 18 -7.88 -25.05 -0.92
C THR A 18 -7.52 -23.58 -0.77
N ASN A 19 -6.40 -23.35 -0.10
CA ASN A 19 -5.72 -22.07 -0.09
C ASN A 19 -5.12 -21.91 -1.49
N THR A 20 -5.90 -21.42 -2.44
CA THR A 20 -5.40 -20.93 -3.72
C THR A 20 -4.52 -19.74 -3.36
N MET A 21 -3.22 -19.96 -3.26
CA MET A 21 -2.23 -18.90 -3.30
C MET A 21 -2.39 -18.23 -4.66
N THR A 22 -3.18 -17.16 -4.70
CA THR A 22 -3.21 -16.24 -5.84
C THR A 22 -1.79 -15.73 -5.97
N GLU A 23 -1.18 -15.99 -7.12
CA GLU A 23 0.17 -15.50 -7.42
C GLU A 23 0.18 -13.98 -7.18
N GLN A 24 1.01 -13.51 -6.24
CA GLN A 24 1.04 -12.10 -5.86
C GLN A 24 1.52 -11.30 -7.07
N LYS A 25 0.66 -10.39 -7.55
CA LYS A 25 1.04 -9.49 -8.64
C LYS A 25 2.22 -8.63 -8.21
N SER A 26 3.16 -8.42 -9.12
CA SER A 26 4.31 -7.52 -8.95
C SER A 26 4.06 -6.08 -9.43
N SER A 27 2.88 -5.79 -9.99
CA SER A 27 2.45 -4.47 -10.45
C SER A 27 0.93 -4.34 -10.40
N TYR A 28 0.42 -3.11 -10.33
CA TYR A 28 -1.01 -2.79 -10.23
C TYR A 28 -1.35 -1.60 -11.10
N THR A 29 -2.43 -1.72 -11.87
CA THR A 29 -3.00 -0.66 -12.71
C THR A 29 -3.87 0.29 -11.87
N TYR A 30 -4.27 1.43 -12.45
CA TYR A 30 -5.17 2.37 -11.81
C TYR A 30 -6.49 1.71 -11.37
N GLU A 31 -7.06 0.83 -12.18
CA GLU A 31 -8.29 0.11 -11.84
C GLU A 31 -8.09 -0.84 -10.65
N ASP A 32 -6.94 -1.52 -10.56
CA ASP A 32 -6.59 -2.32 -9.38
C ASP A 32 -6.51 -1.45 -8.11
N LEU A 33 -5.98 -0.21 -8.23
CA LEU A 33 -5.89 0.72 -7.09
C LEU A 33 -7.27 1.19 -6.64
N LEU A 34 -8.17 1.48 -7.58
CA LEU A 34 -9.57 1.81 -7.28
C LEU A 34 -10.29 0.63 -6.62
N ALA A 35 -10.06 -0.60 -7.09
CA ALA A 35 -10.57 -1.83 -6.47
C ALA A 35 -10.05 -1.99 -5.03
N CYS A 36 -8.77 -1.65 -4.77
CA CYS A 36 -8.22 -1.59 -3.42
C CYS A 36 -8.97 -0.57 -2.55
N GLY A 37 -9.24 0.62 -3.09
CA GLY A 37 -10.02 1.66 -2.41
C GLY A 37 -11.43 1.20 -2.02
N ARG A 38 -12.09 0.43 -2.90
CA ARG A 38 -13.41 -0.18 -2.62
C ARG A 38 -13.33 -1.36 -1.62
N GLY A 39 -12.11 -1.88 -1.34
CA GLY A 39 -11.89 -3.03 -0.43
C GLY A 39 -12.04 -4.37 -1.10
N GLU A 40 -12.00 -4.42 -2.43
CA GLU A 40 -12.13 -5.65 -3.23
C GLU A 40 -10.81 -6.42 -3.34
N LEU A 41 -9.66 -5.71 -3.28
CA LEU A 41 -8.35 -6.30 -3.52
C LEU A 41 -7.86 -7.17 -2.35
N PHE A 42 -7.94 -6.67 -1.13
CA PHE A 42 -7.45 -7.36 0.08
C PHE A 42 -8.58 -7.90 0.97
N GLY A 43 -9.83 -7.69 0.55
CA GLY A 43 -11.02 -8.15 1.26
C GLY A 43 -11.50 -7.21 2.39
N PRO A 44 -12.68 -7.49 2.95
CA PRO A 44 -13.31 -6.66 3.97
C PRO A 44 -12.44 -6.53 5.22
N GLY A 45 -12.42 -5.34 5.82
CA GLY A 45 -11.69 -5.07 7.07
C GLY A 45 -10.17 -4.89 6.93
N ASN A 46 -9.61 -5.10 5.73
CA ASN A 46 -8.17 -4.98 5.47
C ASN A 46 -7.77 -3.61 4.92
N ALA A 47 -6.48 -3.47 4.59
CA ALA A 47 -5.92 -2.22 4.07
C ALA A 47 -6.65 -1.75 2.81
N LYS A 48 -6.88 -0.45 2.71
CA LYS A 48 -7.48 0.23 1.56
C LYS A 48 -6.66 1.45 1.20
N LEU A 49 -6.62 1.76 -0.07
CA LEU A 49 -6.19 3.06 -0.56
C LEU A 49 -7.33 4.08 -0.42
N PRO A 50 -7.02 5.38 -0.32
CA PRO A 50 -8.04 6.41 -0.42
C PRO A 50 -8.61 6.46 -1.85
N ALA A 51 -9.81 7.01 -1.99
CA ALA A 51 -10.38 7.32 -3.30
C ALA A 51 -9.79 8.62 -3.86
N PRO A 52 -9.83 8.85 -5.18
CA PRO A 52 -9.56 10.17 -5.74
C PRO A 52 -10.44 11.27 -5.10
N PRO A 53 -9.92 12.49 -4.91
CA PRO A 53 -8.63 12.97 -5.37
C PRO A 53 -7.44 12.66 -4.44
N MET A 54 -7.64 11.95 -3.31
CA MET A 54 -6.59 11.64 -2.34
C MET A 54 -5.73 10.42 -2.72
N LEU A 55 -6.10 9.66 -3.73
CA LEU A 55 -5.21 8.65 -4.31
C LEU A 55 -4.10 9.36 -5.08
N MET A 56 -2.85 9.21 -4.63
CA MET A 56 -1.75 10.06 -5.06
C MET A 56 -0.83 9.44 -6.11
N PHE A 57 -1.24 8.33 -6.74
CA PHE A 57 -0.51 7.68 -7.83
C PHE A 57 -1.46 6.93 -8.76
N ASP A 58 -1.03 6.77 -10.02
CA ASP A 58 -1.83 6.15 -11.08
C ASP A 58 -1.58 4.64 -11.20
N ARG A 59 -0.43 4.17 -10.76
CA ARG A 59 -0.04 2.77 -10.83
C ARG A 59 1.07 2.42 -9.85
N ILE A 60 1.14 1.15 -9.49
CA ILE A 60 2.31 0.56 -8.86
C ILE A 60 3.06 -0.19 -9.95
N SER A 61 4.23 0.31 -10.34
CA SER A 61 5.06 -0.26 -11.39
C SER A 61 5.88 -1.45 -10.91
N HIS A 62 6.16 -1.52 -9.61
CA HIS A 62 6.91 -2.62 -8.99
C HIS A 62 6.52 -2.82 -7.53
N ILE A 63 6.38 -4.08 -7.11
CA ILE A 63 6.28 -4.48 -5.71
C ILE A 63 6.88 -5.88 -5.53
N ALA A 64 7.75 -6.03 -4.53
CA ALA A 64 8.39 -7.29 -4.17
C ALA A 64 8.72 -7.32 -2.67
N ASP A 65 8.80 -8.52 -2.10
CA ASP A 65 9.20 -8.77 -0.71
C ASP A 65 10.72 -8.95 -0.53
N THR A 66 11.46 -8.82 -1.63
CA THR A 66 12.92 -8.84 -1.71
C THR A 66 13.44 -7.61 -2.44
N GLY A 67 14.74 -7.38 -2.44
CA GLY A 67 15.36 -6.21 -3.08
C GLY A 67 15.18 -4.92 -2.29
N GLY A 68 15.31 -3.78 -3.01
CA GLY A 68 15.39 -2.46 -2.40
C GLY A 68 16.69 -2.23 -1.63
N ALA A 69 16.82 -1.06 -1.01
CA ALA A 69 18.05 -0.64 -0.33
C ALA A 69 18.45 -1.53 0.86
N ASN A 70 17.52 -2.29 1.43
CA ASN A 70 17.75 -3.14 2.59
C ASN A 70 17.60 -4.64 2.30
N ASP A 71 17.36 -5.01 1.06
CA ASP A 71 17.01 -6.38 0.63
C ASP A 71 15.84 -7.00 1.46
N ARG A 72 14.81 -6.18 1.73
CA ARG A 72 13.65 -6.55 2.57
C ARG A 72 12.32 -6.20 1.91
N GLY A 73 12.36 -5.91 0.62
CA GLY A 73 11.23 -5.52 -0.18
C GLY A 73 11.24 -4.05 -0.59
N GLN A 74 10.59 -3.82 -1.71
CA GLN A 74 10.44 -2.50 -2.31
C GLN A 74 9.08 -2.37 -2.95
N ILE A 75 8.54 -1.16 -2.96
CA ILE A 75 7.39 -0.79 -3.77
C ILE A 75 7.66 0.53 -4.46
N VAL A 76 7.34 0.57 -5.75
CA VAL A 76 7.48 1.76 -6.62
C VAL A 76 6.14 2.07 -7.24
N ALA A 77 5.71 3.32 -7.12
CA ALA A 77 4.51 3.82 -7.77
C ALA A 77 4.81 5.08 -8.59
N GLU A 78 3.94 5.38 -9.52
CA GLU A 78 4.10 6.50 -10.43
C GLU A 78 2.81 7.33 -10.53
N LEU A 79 2.96 8.64 -10.64
CA LEU A 79 1.93 9.62 -10.95
C LEU A 79 2.31 10.32 -12.23
N ASP A 80 1.46 10.27 -13.25
CA ASP A 80 1.59 11.07 -14.45
C ASP A 80 1.09 12.49 -14.14
N VAL A 81 2.01 13.44 -14.18
CA VAL A 81 1.69 14.84 -13.86
C VAL A 81 1.11 15.52 -15.09
N ASN A 82 -0.01 16.19 -14.90
CA ASN A 82 -0.59 17.11 -15.89
C ASN A 82 -0.99 18.42 -15.17
N PRO A 83 -1.04 19.55 -15.91
CA PRO A 83 -1.35 20.86 -15.34
C PRO A 83 -2.75 20.97 -14.70
N ASP A 84 -3.68 20.07 -15.04
CA ASP A 84 -5.06 20.07 -14.56
C ASP A 84 -5.25 19.29 -13.24
N LEU A 85 -4.16 18.82 -12.62
CA LEU A 85 -4.26 18.18 -11.31
C LEU A 85 -4.75 19.17 -10.27
N TRP A 86 -5.75 18.78 -9.51
CA TRP A 86 -6.55 19.62 -8.61
C TRP A 86 -5.74 20.50 -7.66
N PHE A 87 -4.57 20.04 -7.21
CA PHE A 87 -3.74 20.78 -6.29
C PHE A 87 -3.03 21.98 -6.94
N PHE A 88 -2.80 21.97 -8.25
CA PHE A 88 -2.24 23.12 -8.97
C PHE A 88 -3.21 24.30 -9.08
N GLU A 89 -4.53 24.05 -9.03
CA GLU A 89 -5.53 25.11 -9.04
C GLU A 89 -5.55 25.94 -7.74
N CYS A 90 -5.07 25.37 -6.64
CA CYS A 90 -5.21 25.98 -5.31
C CYS A 90 -3.91 26.15 -4.54
N HIS A 91 -2.82 25.55 -4.96
CA HIS A 91 -1.56 25.59 -4.22
C HIS A 91 -0.36 25.90 -5.13
N PHE A 92 -0.09 27.16 -5.42
CA PHE A 92 -0.78 28.38 -5.08
C PHE A 92 -1.36 29.02 -6.35
N ILE A 93 -2.29 29.99 -6.27
CA ILE A 93 -2.99 30.58 -7.45
C ILE A 93 -1.99 31.12 -8.49
N ASP A 94 -0.96 31.83 -8.06
CA ASP A 94 0.04 32.45 -8.96
C ASP A 94 1.38 31.68 -8.98
N ASP A 95 1.49 30.56 -8.26
CA ASP A 95 2.71 29.74 -8.14
C ASP A 95 2.32 28.28 -7.94
N PRO A 96 1.85 27.58 -9.00
CA PRO A 96 1.33 26.23 -8.89
C PRO A 96 2.45 25.24 -8.57
N VAL A 97 2.33 24.59 -7.43
CA VAL A 97 3.25 23.55 -6.96
C VAL A 97 2.48 22.48 -6.17
N MET A 98 2.84 21.22 -6.34
CA MET A 98 2.25 20.14 -5.55
C MET A 98 2.58 20.33 -4.07
N PRO A 99 1.59 20.32 -3.16
CA PRO A 99 1.87 20.32 -1.72
C PRO A 99 2.78 19.15 -1.32
N GLY A 100 3.89 19.44 -0.64
CA GLY A 100 4.83 18.40 -0.21
C GLY A 100 4.20 17.34 0.71
N CYS A 101 3.16 17.73 1.47
CA CYS A 101 2.41 16.80 2.32
C CYS A 101 1.67 15.72 1.51
N LEU A 102 1.26 15.98 0.27
CA LEU A 102 0.59 14.99 -0.59
C LEU A 102 1.57 13.90 -1.03
N GLY A 103 2.81 14.27 -1.34
CA GLY A 103 3.85 13.30 -1.63
C GLY A 103 4.22 12.44 -0.42
N LEU A 104 4.25 13.03 0.78
CA LEU A 104 4.44 12.27 2.01
C LEU A 104 3.27 11.31 2.27
N ASP A 105 2.04 11.75 2.02
CA ASP A 105 0.86 10.90 2.16
C ASP A 105 0.91 9.72 1.17
N ALA A 106 1.34 9.95 -0.08
CA ALA A 106 1.56 8.89 -1.06
C ALA A 106 2.52 7.80 -0.55
N LEU A 107 3.60 8.19 0.12
CA LEU A 107 4.55 7.24 0.71
C LEU A 107 3.90 6.39 1.82
N TRP A 108 3.05 6.99 2.66
CA TRP A 108 2.28 6.23 3.66
C TRP A 108 1.21 5.33 3.02
N GLN A 109 0.53 5.79 1.96
CA GLN A 109 -0.42 4.98 1.20
C GLN A 109 0.27 3.72 0.65
N LEU A 110 1.46 3.87 0.06
CA LEU A 110 2.24 2.77 -0.49
C LEU A 110 2.71 1.78 0.58
N LEU A 111 3.19 2.28 1.72
CA LEU A 111 3.59 1.41 2.83
C LEU A 111 2.38 0.64 3.39
N GLY A 112 1.22 1.28 3.49
CA GLY A 112 -0.03 0.63 3.87
C GLY A 112 -0.48 -0.43 2.87
N PHE A 113 -0.37 -0.12 1.56
CA PHE A 113 -0.65 -1.06 0.49
C PHE A 113 0.28 -2.29 0.56
N TYR A 114 1.59 -2.06 0.75
CA TYR A 114 2.57 -3.13 0.90
C TYR A 114 2.21 -4.10 2.03
N LEU A 115 1.81 -3.58 3.20
CA LEU A 115 1.40 -4.44 4.32
C LEU A 115 0.15 -5.27 3.97
N GLY A 116 -0.84 -4.70 3.28
CA GLY A 116 -2.00 -5.44 2.78
C GLY A 116 -1.60 -6.49 1.75
N TRP A 117 -0.69 -6.16 0.85
CA TRP A 117 -0.15 -7.05 -0.18
C TRP A 117 0.57 -8.27 0.42
N THR A 118 1.27 -8.12 1.55
CA THR A 118 1.86 -9.25 2.29
C THR A 118 0.83 -10.16 2.96
N GLY A 119 -0.47 -9.86 2.83
CA GLY A 119 -1.55 -10.63 3.45
C GLY A 119 -1.82 -10.30 4.91
N ALA A 120 -1.22 -9.23 5.44
CA ALA A 120 -1.45 -8.83 6.82
C ALA A 120 -2.85 -8.22 7.00
N PRO A 121 -3.61 -8.63 8.01
CA PRO A 121 -4.98 -8.16 8.25
C PRO A 121 -5.01 -6.79 8.93
N GLY A 122 -6.11 -6.06 8.72
CA GLY A 122 -6.43 -4.83 9.43
C GLY A 122 -6.41 -3.57 8.58
N LYS A 123 -6.96 -2.49 9.14
CA LYS A 123 -7.08 -1.17 8.49
C LYS A 123 -5.80 -0.37 8.68
N GLY A 124 -5.24 0.15 7.58
CA GLY A 124 -4.01 0.94 7.59
C GLY A 124 -4.16 2.33 8.24
N ARG A 125 -3.18 2.72 9.04
CA ARG A 125 -3.05 4.07 9.60
C ARG A 125 -1.60 4.50 9.57
N ALA A 126 -1.36 5.73 9.07
CA ALA A 126 -0.08 6.40 9.21
C ALA A 126 0.18 6.68 10.71
N LEU A 127 1.38 6.40 11.17
CA LEU A 127 1.75 6.58 12.58
C LEU A 127 2.77 7.68 12.77
N SER A 128 3.84 7.68 11.99
CA SER A 128 4.89 8.68 12.10
C SER A 128 5.81 8.68 10.89
N VAL A 129 6.60 9.75 10.81
CA VAL A 129 7.82 9.85 10.02
C VAL A 129 8.90 10.45 10.93
N GLY A 130 10.14 10.01 10.78
CA GLY A 130 11.26 10.54 11.57
C GLY A 130 11.78 11.87 11.01
N GLU A 131 12.12 11.91 9.74
CA GLU A 131 12.63 13.10 9.07
C GLU A 131 12.10 13.18 7.63
N VAL A 132 11.76 14.37 7.18
CA VAL A 132 11.46 14.67 5.77
C VAL A 132 12.37 15.80 5.32
N LYS A 133 13.05 15.61 4.18
CA LYS A 133 13.87 16.64 3.53
C LYS A 133 13.32 16.94 2.15
N PHE A 134 12.90 18.16 1.93
CA PHE A 134 12.49 18.69 0.64
C PHE A 134 13.67 19.40 0.00
N THR A 135 14.08 18.92 -1.18
CA THR A 135 15.21 19.46 -1.96
C THR A 135 14.79 19.94 -3.35
N GLY A 136 13.54 19.77 -3.69
CA GLY A 136 12.92 20.20 -4.94
C GLY A 136 11.41 20.25 -4.83
N MET A 137 10.73 20.49 -5.93
CA MET A 137 9.28 20.65 -6.02
C MET A 137 8.72 19.98 -7.28
N VAL A 138 7.43 19.69 -7.28
CA VAL A 138 6.67 19.24 -8.46
C VAL A 138 5.87 20.42 -8.98
N THR A 139 6.23 20.90 -10.16
CA THR A 139 5.52 21.96 -10.89
C THR A 139 4.72 21.37 -12.05
N PRO A 140 3.83 22.13 -12.72
CA PRO A 140 3.07 21.65 -13.87
C PRO A 140 3.90 21.17 -15.07
N GLU A 141 5.18 21.54 -15.16
CA GLU A 141 6.11 21.14 -16.22
C GLU A 141 6.69 19.75 -16.01
N VAL A 142 6.69 19.22 -14.77
CA VAL A 142 7.09 17.85 -14.45
C VAL A 142 6.17 16.89 -15.21
N LYS A 143 6.73 15.82 -15.76
CA LYS A 143 5.97 14.80 -16.51
C LYS A 143 5.54 13.64 -15.62
N LYS A 144 6.43 13.23 -14.73
CA LYS A 144 6.21 12.05 -13.90
C LYS A 144 6.81 12.23 -12.50
N VAL A 145 6.03 11.85 -11.49
CA VAL A 145 6.51 11.62 -10.14
C VAL A 145 6.65 10.13 -9.90
N GLU A 146 7.75 9.73 -9.30
CA GLU A 146 8.04 8.36 -8.89
C GLU A 146 8.19 8.31 -7.38
N TYR A 147 7.41 7.45 -6.74
CA TYR A 147 7.43 7.18 -5.30
C TYR A 147 8.10 5.84 -5.05
N ILE A 148 9.16 5.82 -4.28
CA ILE A 148 9.92 4.62 -3.96
C ILE A 148 9.88 4.40 -2.44
N ILE A 149 9.47 3.23 -2.02
CA ILE A 149 9.50 2.79 -0.63
C ILE A 149 10.46 1.60 -0.51
N ASP A 150 11.50 1.77 0.27
CA ASP A 150 12.42 0.70 0.66
C ASP A 150 12.05 0.19 2.07
N ILE A 151 11.62 -1.05 2.14
CA ILE A 151 11.20 -1.67 3.41
C ILE A 151 12.43 -1.88 4.30
N ARG A 152 12.34 -1.42 5.53
CA ARG A 152 13.35 -1.64 6.56
C ARG A 152 13.00 -2.83 7.45
N ARG A 153 11.72 -2.93 7.81
CA ARG A 153 11.25 -3.96 8.74
C ARG A 153 9.72 -4.06 8.69
N VAL A 154 9.23 -5.29 8.77
CA VAL A 154 7.81 -5.57 9.08
C VAL A 154 7.76 -6.36 10.38
N ILE A 155 6.92 -5.94 11.33
CA ILE A 155 6.60 -6.68 12.54
C ILE A 155 5.17 -7.17 12.37
N ASN A 156 5.00 -8.49 12.37
CA ASN A 156 3.68 -9.11 12.31
C ASN A 156 3.43 -9.88 13.62
N ARG A 157 2.76 -9.21 14.57
CA ARG A 157 2.35 -9.77 15.86
C ARG A 157 0.89 -9.38 16.14
N LYS A 158 0.52 -9.11 17.39
CA LYS A 158 -0.80 -8.57 17.77
C LYS A 158 -1.13 -7.27 17.00
N LEU A 159 -0.13 -6.47 16.68
CA LEU A 159 -0.19 -5.30 15.82
C LEU A 159 0.80 -5.50 14.66
N VAL A 160 0.35 -5.24 13.44
CA VAL A 160 1.23 -5.25 12.25
C VAL A 160 1.81 -3.86 12.07
N LEU A 161 3.12 -3.76 12.00
CA LEU A 161 3.84 -2.49 11.83
C LEU A 161 4.81 -2.60 10.67
N GLY A 162 4.73 -1.66 9.74
CA GLY A 162 5.68 -1.45 8.66
C GLY A 162 6.60 -0.27 8.95
N PHE A 163 7.89 -0.45 8.69
CA PHE A 163 8.93 0.56 8.79
C PHE A 163 9.65 0.65 7.45
N ALA A 164 9.77 1.85 6.90
CA ALA A 164 10.38 2.06 5.61
C ALA A 164 11.08 3.42 5.50
N ASN A 165 11.90 3.55 4.46
CA ASN A 165 12.33 4.85 3.98
C ASN A 165 11.64 5.12 2.63
N GLY A 166 11.36 6.38 2.37
CA GLY A 166 10.73 6.82 1.13
C GLY A 166 11.61 7.80 0.36
N THR A 167 11.55 7.71 -0.96
CA THR A 167 12.15 8.67 -1.89
C THR A 167 11.12 9.08 -2.91
N LEU A 168 11.06 10.37 -3.22
CA LEU A 168 10.24 10.90 -4.28
C LEU A 168 11.14 11.55 -5.33
N LYS A 169 10.89 11.17 -6.60
CA LYS A 169 11.59 11.72 -7.74
C LYS A 169 10.62 12.42 -8.68
N ALA A 170 11.07 13.52 -9.26
CA ALA A 170 10.40 14.20 -10.36
C ALA A 170 11.28 14.08 -11.61
N ASP A 171 10.75 13.50 -12.69
CA ASP A 171 11.47 13.24 -13.94
C ASP A 171 12.84 12.57 -13.74
N GLY A 172 12.93 11.66 -12.74
CA GLY A 172 14.12 10.89 -12.41
C GLY A 172 15.04 11.55 -11.38
N GLU A 173 14.88 12.83 -11.05
CA GLU A 173 15.66 13.51 -10.04
C GLU A 173 15.03 13.40 -8.66
N THR A 174 15.82 13.09 -7.63
CA THR A 174 15.33 13.02 -6.25
C THR A 174 15.02 14.42 -5.74
N ILE A 175 13.76 14.67 -5.41
CA ILE A 175 13.26 15.96 -4.93
C ILE A 175 12.93 15.97 -3.43
N TYR A 176 12.72 14.82 -2.81
CA TYR A 176 12.78 14.69 -1.35
C TYR A 176 12.92 13.24 -0.87
N THR A 177 13.23 13.12 0.41
CA THR A 177 13.34 11.85 1.11
C THR A 177 12.57 11.90 2.42
N ALA A 178 12.03 10.74 2.83
CA ALA A 178 11.39 10.53 4.11
C ALA A 178 12.03 9.34 4.83
N ALA A 179 12.61 9.58 5.99
CA ALA A 179 13.22 8.54 6.79
C ALA A 179 12.28 8.08 7.91
N ASP A 180 12.34 6.78 8.21
CA ASP A 180 11.61 6.15 9.32
C ASP A 180 10.09 6.35 9.25
N LEU A 181 9.53 6.15 8.04
CA LEU A 181 8.09 6.06 7.84
C LEU A 181 7.54 4.87 8.61
N ARG A 182 6.39 5.05 9.27
CA ARG A 182 5.71 4.00 10.02
C ARG A 182 4.22 3.96 9.69
N VAL A 183 3.74 2.77 9.41
CA VAL A 183 2.32 2.45 9.21
C VAL A 183 1.96 1.26 10.08
N GLY A 184 0.78 1.29 10.67
CA GLY A 184 0.21 0.16 11.41
C GLY A 184 -1.06 -0.35 10.75
N LEU A 185 -1.31 -1.67 10.81
CA LEU A 185 -2.60 -2.26 10.48
C LEU A 185 -3.31 -2.62 11.79
N PHE A 186 -4.52 -2.10 11.95
CA PHE A 186 -5.35 -2.28 13.13
C PHE A 186 -6.56 -3.14 12.79
N VAL A 187 -6.70 -4.25 13.46
CA VAL A 187 -7.93 -5.05 13.42
C VAL A 187 -8.88 -4.43 14.44
N PRO A 188 -10.09 -3.98 14.04
CA PRO A 188 -11.09 -3.52 15.00
C PRO A 188 -11.41 -4.66 15.98
N GLU A 189 -11.47 -4.36 17.27
CA GLU A 189 -12.07 -5.29 18.24
C GLU A 189 -13.55 -5.44 17.85
N GLU A 190 -14.04 -6.67 17.74
CA GLU A 190 -15.47 -6.92 17.56
C GLU A 190 -16.15 -6.36 18.80
N GLU A 191 -17.08 -5.40 18.62
CA GLU A 191 -17.95 -4.94 19.70
C GLU A 191 -18.82 -6.15 20.09
N GLU A 192 -18.62 -6.66 21.30
CA GLU A 192 -19.45 -7.70 21.92
C GLU A 192 -20.89 -7.20 22.22
#